data_d41f6c460314f248cd995c7a773ef8bb
#
_entry.id   d41f6c460314f248cd995c7a773ef8bb
#
_cell.length_a   1.000
_cell.length_b   1.000
_cell.length_c   1.000
_cell.angle_alpha   90.00
_cell.angle_beta   90.00
_cell.angle_gamma   90.00
#
_symmetry.space_group_name_H-M   'P 1'
#
loop_
_entity.id
_entity.type
_entity.pdbx_description
1 polymer ?
#
loop_
_entity_poly.entity_id
_entity_poly.type
_entity_poly.pdbx_seq_one_letter_code
_entity_poly.pdbx_strand_id
1 'polypeptide(L)'
;MTEITGLTAAELSEAIHNRSVSCVEVMDAFLGRINTLNPDLNALVNLMSPEDCLAMALESDQQLSSGNSAGWLHGIPIAIKDLFNAKGLATTLGSPLFQEIGAQQDDPHVARIRAAGALIIAKTNVPEAGLGGHTRNALFGLTRNGVDRSLSAGGSSGGAATAVSSH
;
A
#
# COMPACT_ATOMS: atom_id res chain seq x y z
N MET A 1 20.35 -1.90 -14.58
CA MET A 1 18.91 -2.21 -14.58
C MET A 1 18.25 -1.22 -13.63
N THR A 2 17.20 -0.56 -14.04
CA THR A 2 16.42 0.32 -13.15
C THR A 2 15.84 -0.54 -12.03
N GLU A 3 15.97 -0.08 -10.79
CA GLU A 3 15.39 -0.80 -9.65
C GLU A 3 13.87 -0.83 -9.79
N ILE A 4 13.24 -1.97 -9.53
CA ILE A 4 11.78 -2.17 -9.69
C ILE A 4 11.00 -1.07 -8.96
N THR A 5 11.42 -0.73 -7.74
CA THR A 5 10.76 0.30 -6.91
C THR A 5 10.96 1.73 -7.43
N GLY A 6 11.85 1.96 -8.40
CA GLY A 6 12.06 3.25 -9.05
C GLY A 6 11.24 3.44 -10.34
N LEU A 7 10.47 2.42 -10.77
CA LEU A 7 9.59 2.52 -11.92
C LEU A 7 8.33 3.32 -11.58
N THR A 8 7.84 4.10 -12.53
CA THR A 8 6.49 4.68 -12.42
C THR A 8 5.43 3.59 -12.48
N ALA A 9 4.22 3.85 -11.99
CA ALA A 9 3.13 2.88 -12.05
C ALA A 9 2.80 2.43 -13.48
N ALA A 10 2.98 3.30 -14.48
CA ALA A 10 2.76 2.96 -15.90
C ALA A 10 3.85 2.01 -16.40
N GLU A 11 5.12 2.32 -16.14
CA GLU A 11 6.26 1.45 -16.51
C GLU A 11 6.18 0.09 -15.80
N LEU A 12 5.78 0.08 -14.53
CA LEU A 12 5.59 -1.15 -13.76
C LEU A 12 4.46 -2.01 -14.35
N SER A 13 3.34 -1.39 -14.69
CA SER A 13 2.22 -2.06 -15.36
C SER A 13 2.66 -2.67 -16.69
N GLU A 14 3.40 -1.92 -17.51
CA GLU A 14 3.93 -2.41 -18.79
C GLU A 14 4.90 -3.58 -18.57
N ALA A 15 5.82 -3.46 -17.60
CA ALA A 15 6.80 -4.49 -17.29
C ALA A 15 6.15 -5.81 -16.83
N ILE A 16 5.09 -5.74 -16.03
CA ILE A 16 4.31 -6.91 -15.61
C ILE A 16 3.60 -7.52 -16.82
N HIS A 17 2.88 -6.72 -17.62
CA HIS A 17 2.09 -7.24 -18.74
C HIS A 17 2.95 -7.84 -19.86
N ASN A 18 4.13 -7.29 -20.13
CA ASN A 18 5.08 -7.87 -21.07
C ASN A 18 5.96 -8.99 -20.46
N ARG A 19 5.75 -9.28 -19.14
CA ARG A 19 6.44 -10.33 -18.39
C ARG A 19 7.96 -10.13 -18.28
N SER A 20 8.43 -8.89 -18.34
CA SER A 20 9.85 -8.57 -18.05
C SER A 20 10.14 -8.60 -16.54
N VAL A 21 9.10 -8.45 -15.71
CA VAL A 21 9.11 -8.72 -14.28
C VAL A 21 7.83 -9.48 -13.90
N SER A 22 7.91 -10.36 -12.90
CA SER A 22 6.75 -11.05 -12.32
C SER A 22 6.10 -10.20 -11.22
N CYS A 23 4.82 -10.48 -10.93
CA CYS A 23 4.14 -9.87 -9.78
C CYS A 23 4.83 -10.24 -8.46
N VAL A 24 5.39 -11.45 -8.36
CA VAL A 24 6.17 -11.90 -7.18
C VAL A 24 7.44 -11.06 -7.02
N GLU A 25 8.23 -10.82 -8.08
CA GLU A 25 9.42 -9.98 -8.00
C GLU A 25 9.07 -8.53 -7.62
N VAL A 26 7.99 -8.00 -8.15
CA VAL A 26 7.48 -6.67 -7.77
C VAL A 26 7.11 -6.64 -6.29
N MET A 27 6.33 -7.61 -5.82
CA MET A 27 5.90 -7.68 -4.42
C MET A 27 7.10 -7.78 -3.48
N ASP A 28 8.05 -8.66 -3.78
CA ASP A 28 9.27 -8.87 -2.97
C ASP A 28 10.11 -7.58 -2.87
N ALA A 29 10.29 -6.88 -4.00
CA ALA A 29 11.01 -5.61 -4.04
C ALA A 29 10.35 -4.53 -3.15
N PHE A 30 9.02 -4.40 -3.23
CA PHE A 30 8.29 -3.44 -2.37
C PHE A 30 8.26 -3.85 -0.90
N LEU A 31 8.11 -5.14 -0.58
CA LEU A 31 8.20 -5.62 0.81
C LEU A 31 9.59 -5.36 1.40
N GLY A 32 10.65 -5.60 0.65
CA GLY A 32 12.02 -5.28 1.06
C GLY A 32 12.21 -3.79 1.35
N ARG A 33 11.66 -2.93 0.49
CA ARG A 33 11.71 -1.47 0.69
C ARG A 33 10.89 -1.03 1.91
N ILE A 34 9.68 -1.56 2.07
CA ILE A 34 8.82 -1.31 3.23
C ILE A 34 9.56 -1.70 4.53
N ASN A 35 10.14 -2.88 4.56
CA ASN A 35 10.89 -3.36 5.73
C ASN A 35 12.07 -2.44 6.08
N THR A 36 12.71 -1.84 5.08
CA THR A 36 13.86 -0.95 5.28
C THR A 36 13.46 0.45 5.73
N LEU A 37 12.42 1.03 5.13
CA LEU A 37 12.10 2.46 5.30
C LEU A 37 10.96 2.72 6.29
N ASN A 38 9.97 1.84 6.34
CA ASN A 38 8.76 2.09 7.12
C ASN A 38 8.96 2.16 8.64
N PRO A 39 9.94 1.44 9.26
CA PRO A 39 10.23 1.59 10.69
C PRO A 39 10.58 3.01 11.11
N ASP A 40 11.22 3.79 10.22
CA ASP A 40 11.58 5.18 10.47
C ASP A 40 10.50 6.16 9.97
N LEU A 41 9.91 5.90 8.81
CA LEU A 41 8.92 6.78 8.18
C LEU A 41 7.53 6.66 8.78
N ASN A 42 7.14 5.47 9.21
CA ASN A 42 5.81 5.16 9.73
C ASN A 42 4.68 5.61 8.79
N ALA A 43 4.87 5.34 7.51
CA ALA A 43 3.94 5.71 6.45
C ALA A 43 2.82 4.69 6.29
N LEU A 44 3.16 3.40 6.41
CA LEU A 44 2.27 2.26 6.25
C LEU A 44 1.97 1.62 7.60
N VAL A 45 0.70 1.30 7.80
CA VAL A 45 0.17 0.67 9.01
C VAL A 45 -0.74 -0.50 8.61
N ASN A 46 -1.08 -1.38 9.56
CA ASN A 46 -1.93 -2.54 9.29
C ASN A 46 -1.51 -3.31 8.04
N LEU A 47 -0.20 -3.62 7.95
CA LEU A 47 0.38 -4.40 6.87
C LEU A 47 -0.12 -5.85 6.93
N MET A 48 -0.39 -6.42 5.77
CA MET A 48 -0.58 -7.86 5.62
C MET A 48 0.74 -8.60 5.89
N SER A 49 0.64 -9.90 6.18
CA SER A 49 1.84 -10.73 6.30
C SER A 49 2.59 -10.79 4.94
N PRO A 50 3.93 -10.85 4.95
CA PRO A 50 4.67 -11.04 3.70
C PRO A 50 4.24 -12.30 2.94
N GLU A 51 3.89 -13.37 3.65
CA GLU A 51 3.43 -14.64 3.09
C GLU A 51 2.13 -14.46 2.31
N ASP A 52 1.15 -13.74 2.88
CA ASP A 52 -0.12 -13.46 2.20
C ASP A 52 0.08 -12.55 0.98
N CYS A 53 0.95 -11.54 1.10
CA CYS A 53 1.30 -10.65 0.00
C CYS A 53 1.90 -11.42 -1.19
N LEU A 54 2.87 -12.30 -0.92
CA LEU A 54 3.52 -13.13 -1.95
C LEU A 54 2.56 -14.17 -2.54
N ALA A 55 1.64 -14.72 -1.75
CA ALA A 55 0.61 -15.63 -2.25
C ALA A 55 -0.33 -14.93 -3.25
N MET A 56 -0.78 -13.70 -2.95
CA MET A 56 -1.58 -12.89 -3.89
C MET A 56 -0.81 -12.56 -5.17
N ALA A 57 0.47 -12.24 -5.05
CA ALA A 57 1.31 -11.95 -6.21
C ALA A 57 1.49 -13.19 -7.11
N LEU A 58 1.70 -14.36 -6.51
CA LEU A 58 1.80 -15.63 -7.24
C LEU A 58 0.49 -15.98 -7.97
N GLU A 59 -0.65 -15.75 -7.35
CA GLU A 59 -1.96 -15.92 -8.00
C GLU A 59 -2.10 -15.00 -9.21
N SER A 60 -1.66 -13.73 -9.10
CA SER A 60 -1.66 -12.78 -10.21
C SER A 60 -0.76 -13.24 -11.36
N ASP A 61 0.43 -13.78 -11.08
CA ASP A 61 1.30 -14.35 -12.11
C ASP A 61 0.66 -15.54 -12.84
N GLN A 62 -0.04 -16.41 -12.10
CA GLN A 62 -0.78 -17.54 -12.68
C GLN A 62 -1.93 -17.06 -13.58
N GLN A 63 -2.69 -16.06 -13.15
CA GLN A 63 -3.76 -15.44 -13.94
C GLN A 63 -3.20 -14.85 -15.24
N LEU A 64 -2.13 -14.07 -15.16
CA LEU A 64 -1.50 -13.45 -16.31
C LEU A 64 -0.91 -14.51 -17.29
N SER A 65 -0.33 -15.59 -16.75
CA SER A 65 0.20 -16.68 -17.58
C SER A 65 -0.90 -17.42 -18.35
N SER A 66 -2.12 -17.45 -17.82
CA SER A 66 -3.31 -17.99 -18.46
C SER A 66 -4.01 -17.01 -19.42
N GLY A 67 -3.40 -15.83 -19.67
CA GLY A 67 -3.96 -14.81 -20.54
C GLY A 67 -5.03 -13.91 -19.89
N ASN A 68 -5.22 -14.02 -18.56
CA ASN A 68 -6.22 -13.28 -17.81
C ASN A 68 -5.55 -12.14 -17.04
N SER A 69 -5.63 -10.91 -17.54
CA SER A 69 -5.27 -9.71 -16.78
C SER A 69 -6.53 -9.10 -16.15
N ALA A 70 -6.45 -8.74 -14.87
CA ALA A 70 -7.54 -8.04 -14.18
C ALA A 70 -7.64 -6.56 -14.58
N GLY A 71 -6.58 -5.98 -15.16
CA GLY A 71 -6.56 -4.59 -15.58
C GLY A 71 -5.17 -3.96 -15.46
N TRP A 72 -5.08 -2.66 -15.64
CA TRP A 72 -3.79 -1.96 -15.70
C TRP A 72 -3.02 -1.93 -14.37
N LEU A 73 -3.69 -2.17 -13.23
CA LEU A 73 -3.05 -2.32 -11.91
C LEU A 73 -2.68 -3.77 -11.58
N HIS A 74 -2.81 -4.71 -12.52
CA HIS A 74 -2.59 -6.13 -12.28
C HIS A 74 -1.24 -6.40 -11.61
N GLY A 75 -1.28 -6.99 -10.41
CA GLY A 75 -0.08 -7.35 -9.65
C GLY A 75 0.64 -6.20 -8.93
N ILE A 76 0.15 -4.96 -9.06
CA ILE A 76 0.78 -3.79 -8.42
C ILE A 76 0.37 -3.68 -6.94
N PRO A 77 1.31 -3.67 -5.97
CA PRO A 77 1.00 -3.48 -4.57
C PRO A 77 0.55 -2.04 -4.29
N ILE A 78 -0.56 -1.91 -3.53
CA ILE A 78 -1.16 -0.62 -3.17
C ILE A 78 -1.53 -0.60 -1.70
N ALA A 79 -1.38 0.56 -1.06
CA ALA A 79 -1.88 0.83 0.28
C ALA A 79 -3.07 1.80 0.24
N ILE A 80 -4.06 1.55 1.08
CA ILE A 80 -5.30 2.33 1.16
C ILE A 80 -5.29 3.23 2.41
N LYS A 81 -5.70 4.48 2.26
CA LYS A 81 -5.79 5.41 3.39
C LYS A 81 -6.64 4.82 4.51
N ASP A 82 -6.19 4.93 5.76
CA ASP A 82 -6.82 4.31 6.92
C ASP A 82 -8.11 5.03 7.40
N LEU A 83 -8.83 5.60 6.45
CA LEU A 83 -10.20 6.10 6.58
C LEU A 83 -11.20 5.29 5.75
N PHE A 84 -10.70 4.42 4.86
CA PHE A 84 -11.52 3.70 3.91
C PHE A 84 -11.41 2.20 4.13
N ASN A 85 -12.53 1.50 4.04
CA ASN A 85 -12.59 0.07 4.20
C ASN A 85 -11.90 -0.65 3.03
N ALA A 86 -10.97 -1.53 3.41
CA ALA A 86 -10.36 -2.50 2.50
C ALA A 86 -10.56 -3.89 3.12
N LYS A 87 -11.33 -4.75 2.45
CA LYS A 87 -11.65 -6.10 2.94
C LYS A 87 -10.39 -6.85 3.32
N GLY A 88 -10.40 -7.42 4.53
CA GLY A 88 -9.29 -8.18 5.09
C GLY A 88 -8.30 -7.34 5.91
N LEU A 89 -8.40 -6.00 5.89
CA LEU A 89 -7.56 -5.10 6.70
C LEU A 89 -8.41 -4.34 7.73
N ALA A 90 -7.82 -4.04 8.88
CA ALA A 90 -8.47 -3.16 9.84
C ALA A 90 -8.55 -1.73 9.31
N THR A 91 -9.67 -1.05 9.54
CA THR A 91 -9.84 0.39 9.31
C THR A 91 -9.98 1.07 10.65
N THR A 92 -8.88 1.66 11.12
CA THR A 92 -8.78 2.15 12.50
C THR A 92 -9.12 3.63 12.64
N LEU A 93 -9.21 4.37 11.54
CA LEU A 93 -9.32 5.83 11.55
C LEU A 93 -8.19 6.52 12.35
N GLY A 94 -7.05 5.83 12.56
CA GLY A 94 -5.97 6.30 13.43
C GLY A 94 -6.35 6.36 14.91
N SER A 95 -7.38 5.67 15.35
CA SER A 95 -7.90 5.70 16.74
C SER A 95 -7.84 4.32 17.40
N PRO A 96 -7.37 4.23 18.66
CA PRO A 96 -7.39 2.98 19.42
C PRO A 96 -8.80 2.38 19.58
N LEU A 97 -9.86 3.18 19.43
CA LEU A 97 -11.24 2.72 19.55
C LEU A 97 -11.67 1.75 18.45
N PHE A 98 -10.99 1.78 17.29
CA PHE A 98 -11.36 0.99 16.11
C PHE A 98 -10.29 -0.01 15.68
N GLN A 99 -9.23 -0.19 16.44
CA GLN A 99 -8.06 -1.00 16.03
C GLN A 99 -8.38 -2.47 15.72
N GLU A 100 -9.42 -3.04 16.30
CA GLU A 100 -9.79 -4.46 16.15
C GLU A 100 -10.88 -4.69 15.11
N ILE A 101 -11.37 -3.65 14.45
CA ILE A 101 -12.49 -3.75 13.50
C ILE A 101 -11.94 -4.03 12.10
N GLY A 102 -11.90 -5.31 11.72
CA GLY A 102 -11.61 -5.72 10.35
C GLY A 102 -12.74 -5.38 9.38
N ALA A 103 -12.41 -4.76 8.26
CA ALA A 103 -13.38 -4.45 7.22
C ALA A 103 -13.88 -5.75 6.54
N GLN A 104 -15.22 -5.92 6.48
CA GLN A 104 -15.86 -7.08 5.85
C GLN A 104 -16.03 -6.90 4.34
N GLN A 105 -16.00 -5.67 3.86
CA GLN A 105 -16.14 -5.31 2.45
C GLN A 105 -15.30 -4.09 2.11
N ASP A 106 -14.98 -3.95 0.82
CA ASP A 106 -14.31 -2.76 0.30
C ASP A 106 -15.28 -1.59 0.19
N ASP A 107 -14.81 -0.38 0.43
CA ASP A 107 -15.51 0.82 -0.02
C ASP A 107 -15.53 0.87 -1.56
N PRO A 108 -16.51 1.56 -2.20
CA PRO A 108 -16.71 1.48 -3.65
C PRO A 108 -15.49 1.83 -4.50
N HIS A 109 -14.67 2.81 -4.09
CA HIS A 109 -13.45 3.16 -4.80
C HIS A 109 -12.33 2.13 -4.57
N VAL A 110 -12.24 1.53 -3.38
CA VAL A 110 -11.30 0.46 -3.07
C VAL A 110 -11.63 -0.79 -3.88
N ALA A 111 -12.92 -1.13 -3.99
CA ALA A 111 -13.38 -2.23 -4.84
C ALA A 111 -12.99 -2.03 -6.32
N ARG A 112 -13.05 -0.78 -6.84
CA ARG A 112 -12.61 -0.46 -8.21
C ARG A 112 -11.10 -0.64 -8.38
N ILE A 113 -10.30 -0.21 -7.39
CA ILE A 113 -8.84 -0.38 -7.40
C ILE A 113 -8.51 -1.87 -7.42
N ARG A 114 -9.14 -2.66 -6.55
CA ARG A 114 -8.96 -4.12 -6.53
C ARG A 114 -9.41 -4.78 -7.83
N ALA A 115 -10.55 -4.37 -8.38
CA ALA A 115 -11.05 -4.90 -9.65
C ALA A 115 -10.14 -4.55 -10.85
N ALA A 116 -9.35 -3.47 -10.76
CA ALA A 116 -8.33 -3.14 -11.74
C ALA A 116 -7.03 -3.98 -11.57
N GLY A 117 -7.00 -4.92 -10.62
CA GLY A 117 -5.92 -5.88 -10.42
C GLY A 117 -4.91 -5.51 -9.33
N ALA A 118 -5.11 -4.42 -8.60
CA ALA A 118 -4.21 -4.01 -7.53
C ALA A 118 -4.21 -5.00 -6.36
N LEU A 119 -3.04 -5.24 -5.80
CA LEU A 119 -2.83 -6.03 -4.58
C LEU A 119 -2.81 -5.08 -3.38
N ILE A 120 -3.89 -5.07 -2.61
CA ILE A 120 -4.01 -4.18 -1.45
C ILE A 120 -3.33 -4.86 -0.26
N ILE A 121 -2.19 -4.31 0.17
CA ILE A 121 -1.28 -4.94 1.15
C ILE A 121 -1.21 -4.22 2.49
N ALA A 122 -1.68 -2.97 2.58
CA ALA A 122 -1.51 -2.14 3.77
C ALA A 122 -2.55 -1.01 3.84
N LYS A 123 -2.55 -0.33 4.98
CA LYS A 123 -3.19 0.99 5.13
C LYS A 123 -2.11 2.07 5.18
N THR A 124 -2.44 3.31 4.79
CA THR A 124 -1.56 4.48 5.00
C THR A 124 -2.00 5.27 6.21
N ASN A 125 -1.02 5.67 7.04
CA ASN A 125 -1.28 6.38 8.30
C ASN A 125 -1.99 7.72 8.08
N VAL A 126 -2.82 8.11 9.06
CA VAL A 126 -3.67 9.31 9.07
C VAL A 126 -3.64 9.96 10.45
N PRO A 127 -3.99 11.26 10.61
CA PRO A 127 -4.38 11.77 11.91
C PRO A 127 -5.68 11.12 12.37
N GLU A 128 -5.96 11.08 13.68
CA GLU A 128 -7.16 10.47 14.24
C GLU A 128 -8.42 11.02 13.57
N ALA A 129 -9.31 10.13 13.13
CA ALA A 129 -10.52 10.43 12.36
C ALA A 129 -10.28 11.27 11.08
N GLY A 130 -9.04 11.32 10.59
CA GLY A 130 -8.68 12.17 9.45
C GLY A 130 -8.62 13.67 9.75
N LEU A 131 -8.78 14.07 11.01
CA LEU A 131 -8.85 15.46 11.45
C LEU A 131 -7.47 15.97 11.89
N GLY A 132 -6.81 16.72 11.03
CA GLY A 132 -5.54 17.37 11.35
C GLY A 132 -4.66 17.66 10.14
N GLY A 133 -3.81 18.70 10.28
CA GLY A 133 -2.83 19.12 9.27
C GLY A 133 -1.52 18.31 9.31
N HIS A 134 -1.34 17.42 10.29
CA HIS A 134 -0.17 16.56 10.46
C HIS A 134 -0.60 15.12 10.71
N THR A 135 0.08 14.17 10.07
CA THR A 135 -0.22 12.74 10.21
C THR A 135 0.42 12.18 11.47
N ARG A 136 -0.36 12.24 12.53
CA ARG A 136 -0.01 11.72 13.86
C ARG A 136 -1.28 11.24 14.57
N ASN A 137 -1.20 10.11 15.26
CA ASN A 137 -2.27 9.61 16.12
C ASN A 137 -1.71 8.83 17.31
N ALA A 138 -2.57 8.50 18.26
CA ALA A 138 -2.19 7.76 19.47
C ALA A 138 -1.91 6.28 19.22
N LEU A 139 -2.49 5.71 18.15
CA LEU A 139 -2.39 4.27 17.84
C LEU A 139 -1.04 3.92 17.19
N PHE A 140 -0.66 4.68 16.16
CA PHE A 140 0.51 4.38 15.33
C PHE A 140 1.65 5.41 15.49
N GLY A 141 1.39 6.57 16.08
CA GLY A 141 2.39 7.62 16.20
C GLY A 141 2.48 8.55 14.99
N LEU A 142 3.63 9.18 14.83
CA LEU A 142 3.94 10.19 13.83
C LEU A 142 4.42 9.56 12.52
N THR A 143 3.89 10.01 11.39
CA THR A 143 4.51 9.79 10.08
C THR A 143 5.50 10.90 9.77
N ARG A 144 6.73 10.55 9.43
CA ARG A 144 7.78 11.49 9.04
C ARG A 144 7.68 11.86 7.56
N ASN A 145 8.17 13.03 7.23
CA ASN A 145 8.27 13.46 5.85
C ASN A 145 9.28 12.59 5.08
N GLY A 146 8.92 12.14 3.88
CA GLY A 146 9.77 11.23 3.09
C GLY A 146 11.05 11.88 2.56
N VAL A 147 11.07 13.21 2.42
CA VAL A 147 12.23 13.96 1.91
C VAL A 147 13.11 14.44 3.07
N ASP A 148 12.50 15.03 4.10
CA ASP A 148 13.20 15.49 5.31
C ASP A 148 12.60 14.81 6.54
N ARG A 149 13.27 13.80 7.04
CA ARG A 149 12.83 12.97 8.18
C ARG A 149 12.82 13.69 9.52
N SER A 150 13.41 14.88 9.62
CA SER A 150 13.31 15.73 10.82
C SER A 150 11.94 16.37 10.96
N LEU A 151 11.17 16.43 9.86
CA LEU A 151 9.85 17.03 9.80
C LEU A 151 8.75 15.94 9.84
N SER A 152 7.55 16.34 10.31
CA SER A 152 6.36 15.52 10.16
C SER A 152 5.85 15.58 8.72
N ALA A 153 5.24 14.50 8.25
CA ALA A 153 4.41 14.57 7.05
C ALA A 153 3.20 15.48 7.30
N GLY A 154 2.77 16.19 6.29
CA GLY A 154 1.51 16.89 6.32
C GLY A 154 0.33 15.93 6.49
N GLY A 155 -0.88 16.42 6.40
CA GLY A 155 -2.10 15.60 6.56
C GLY A 155 -3.28 16.16 5.77
N SER A 156 -4.35 15.42 5.77
CA SER A 156 -4.61 14.16 6.49
C SER A 156 -4.11 12.90 5.75
N SER A 157 -3.48 13.00 4.57
CA SER A 157 -2.97 11.88 3.75
C SER A 157 -1.43 11.76 3.82
N GLY A 158 -0.82 12.08 4.98
CA GLY A 158 0.64 12.11 5.10
C GLY A 158 1.28 10.74 4.90
N GLY A 159 0.65 9.67 5.38
CA GLY A 159 1.13 8.31 5.13
C GLY A 159 1.24 8.00 3.63
N ALA A 160 0.21 8.33 2.85
CA ALA A 160 0.22 8.12 1.41
C ALA A 160 1.28 9.01 0.71
N ALA A 161 1.37 10.28 1.08
CA ALA A 161 2.36 11.20 0.52
C ALA A 161 3.80 10.72 0.80
N THR A 162 4.07 10.28 2.03
CA THR A 162 5.38 9.75 2.42
C THR A 162 5.70 8.45 1.69
N ALA A 163 4.75 7.51 1.60
CA ALA A 163 4.96 6.26 0.87
C ALA A 163 5.33 6.51 -0.59
N VAL A 164 4.60 7.41 -1.29
CA VAL A 164 4.87 7.75 -2.69
C VAL A 164 6.19 8.50 -2.86
N SER A 165 6.56 9.39 -1.95
CA SER A 165 7.80 10.17 -2.06
C SER A 165 9.06 9.38 -1.70
N SER A 166 8.91 8.20 -1.12
CA SER A 166 10.03 7.36 -0.68
C SER A 166 10.39 6.26 -1.68
N HIS A 167 9.61 6.13 -2.77
CA HIS A 167 9.72 5.16 -3.89
C HIS A 167 9.87 3.72 -3.47
#